data_1d61d57e099d1537020b4800a516bf9f
#
_entry.id   1d61d57e099d1537020b4800a516bf9f
#
_cell.length_a   1.000
_cell.length_b   1.000
_cell.length_c   1.000
_cell.angle_alpha   90.00
_cell.angle_beta   90.00
_cell.angle_gamma   90.00
#
_symmetry.space_group_name_H-M   'P 1'
#
loop_
_entity.id
_entity.type
_entity.pdbx_description
1 polymer ?
#
loop_
_entity_poly.entity_id
_entity_poly.type
_entity_poly.pdbx_seq_one_letter_code
_entity_poly.pdbx_strand_id
1 'polypeptide(L)'
;WAGGHSGPSIRAMLSPRPDAAAPASLAQTHAGSFHSGSSAWVEPRFSPVKVAAVVQVLDELGVPSSLLLEGTGIAAHSLRDPDALTSTAQLYEVLRRAVALCPSPEIGVRAGQLLRITGYGMYGYALLCSPTLRDGMEMALRYHALANPLVPIRVLESGDTLMWVFPSLDDMDLPGLTPALYRVLIEMQMAIHVTLARDAMGAWCIPASAHFAWARPPHEALLGEALECPVHFGRPRCELHYPRAWLNRSPQWANAITAEHASRACAKLMESLEGSTTLSRRVYRELMRTPGRFPGIEAIAATLCMTGRTLRRRLQVEGTSYAELLGSVRRALAEDYLCATRMSIEDIASALAFSDARSFRHAFVRWTGRAPTDYRRGAASRAPLPQLAGAAANR
;
A
#
# COMPACT_ATOMS: atom_id res chain seq x y z
N TRP A 1 -58.36 41.29 6.09
CA TRP A 1 -58.09 41.55 4.67
C TRP A 1 -57.04 40.61 4.18
N ALA A 2 -57.44 39.89 3.16
CA ALA A 2 -56.73 38.81 2.50
C ALA A 2 -55.53 39.31 1.68
N GLY A 3 -54.53 38.47 1.50
CA GLY A 3 -53.42 38.64 0.59
C GLY A 3 -52.53 37.40 0.59
N GLY A 4 -52.97 36.34 -0.11
CA GLY A 4 -52.14 35.16 -0.35
C GLY A 4 -51.08 35.46 -1.36
N HIS A 5 -49.86 35.00 -1.07
CA HIS A 5 -48.80 34.78 -2.06
C HIS A 5 -48.31 33.36 -1.95
N SER A 6 -48.75 32.58 -2.90
CA SER A 6 -48.23 31.27 -3.26
C SER A 6 -46.78 31.40 -3.80
N GLY A 7 -45.79 30.95 -3.05
CA GLY A 7 -44.45 30.76 -3.51
C GLY A 7 -44.30 29.42 -4.24
N PRO A 8 -43.48 29.31 -5.25
CA PRO A 8 -43.36 28.11 -6.08
C PRO A 8 -42.64 26.97 -5.35
N SER A 9 -43.21 25.77 -5.58
CA SER A 9 -42.77 24.46 -5.08
C SER A 9 -41.30 24.15 -5.37
N ILE A 10 -40.54 23.89 -4.30
CA ILE A 10 -39.14 23.36 -4.34
C ILE A 10 -39.21 21.85 -4.69
N ARG A 11 -39.60 21.53 -5.92
CA ARG A 11 -39.57 20.12 -6.44
C ARG A 11 -38.96 19.96 -7.82
N ALA A 12 -38.07 20.87 -8.21
CA ALA A 12 -37.37 20.80 -9.51
C ALA A 12 -35.97 21.38 -9.40
N MET A 13 -35.03 20.65 -8.81
CA MET A 13 -33.57 20.82 -8.98
C MET A 13 -32.80 19.71 -8.28
N LEU A 14 -33.04 18.46 -8.66
CA LEU A 14 -32.12 17.35 -8.40
C LEU A 14 -32.00 16.53 -9.68
N SER A 15 -31.39 17.17 -10.69
CA SER A 15 -30.77 16.42 -11.79
C SER A 15 -29.39 15.96 -11.32
N PRO A 16 -28.99 14.71 -11.56
CA PRO A 16 -27.64 14.27 -11.23
C PRO A 16 -26.64 15.02 -12.11
N ARG A 17 -25.64 15.65 -11.48
CA ARG A 17 -24.49 16.24 -12.17
C ARG A 17 -23.70 15.14 -12.86
N PRO A 18 -23.28 15.31 -14.12
CA PRO A 18 -22.40 14.36 -14.78
C PRO A 18 -20.98 14.48 -14.25
N ASP A 19 -20.34 13.30 -14.08
CA ASP A 19 -18.93 12.99 -14.08
C ASP A 19 -17.98 13.89 -13.28
N ALA A 20 -17.69 13.42 -12.07
CA ALA A 20 -16.49 13.82 -11.34
C ALA A 20 -15.25 13.30 -12.11
N ALA A 21 -14.37 14.21 -12.50
CA ALA A 21 -13.05 13.89 -13.06
C ALA A 21 -12.32 12.86 -12.18
N ALA A 22 -11.66 11.89 -12.79
CA ALA A 22 -10.88 10.88 -12.07
C ALA A 22 -9.86 11.58 -11.13
N PRO A 23 -9.76 11.15 -9.85
CA PRO A 23 -8.87 11.79 -8.89
C PRO A 23 -7.40 11.62 -9.29
N ALA A 24 -6.61 12.70 -9.14
CA ALA A 24 -5.16 12.61 -9.32
C ALA A 24 -4.55 11.75 -8.20
N SER A 25 -3.79 10.71 -8.57
CA SER A 25 -3.08 9.87 -7.60
C SER A 25 -1.80 10.58 -7.14
N LEU A 26 -1.63 10.79 -5.82
CA LEU A 26 -0.40 11.36 -5.25
C LEU A 26 0.75 10.33 -5.18
N ALA A 27 0.47 9.11 -4.87
CA ALA A 27 1.42 7.99 -4.86
C ALA A 27 0.68 6.66 -4.62
N GLN A 28 1.23 5.57 -5.14
CA GLN A 28 0.89 4.21 -4.75
C GLN A 28 2.02 3.66 -3.89
N THR A 29 1.72 3.15 -2.70
CA THR A 29 2.65 2.19 -2.12
C THR A 29 2.38 0.85 -2.79
N HIS A 30 3.37 0.32 -3.47
CA HIS A 30 3.47 -1.12 -3.50
C HIS A 30 3.84 -1.51 -2.06
N ALA A 31 2.94 -2.14 -1.30
CA ALA A 31 3.36 -3.02 -0.22
C ALA A 31 4.44 -3.86 -0.88
N GLY A 32 5.71 -3.69 -0.46
CA GLY A 32 6.81 -4.33 -1.17
C GLY A 32 6.37 -5.75 -1.37
N SER A 33 6.31 -6.21 -2.63
CA SER A 33 5.65 -7.45 -3.03
C SER A 33 6.28 -8.60 -2.25
N PHE A 34 5.79 -8.78 -1.03
CA PHE A 34 6.08 -9.95 -0.22
C PHE A 34 5.29 -11.09 -0.84
N HIS A 35 5.77 -11.61 -1.97
CA HIS A 35 5.23 -12.83 -2.51
C HIS A 35 5.39 -13.90 -1.44
N SER A 36 4.31 -14.55 -1.11
CA SER A 36 4.28 -15.74 -0.28
C SER A 36 5.26 -16.76 -0.85
N GLY A 37 6.43 -16.89 -0.22
CA GLY A 37 7.55 -17.71 -0.72
C GLY A 37 8.88 -16.95 -0.85
N SER A 38 8.90 -15.62 -0.73
CA SER A 38 10.15 -14.88 -0.66
C SER A 38 10.79 -15.03 0.74
N SER A 39 12.13 -15.04 0.84
CA SER A 39 12.83 -15.03 2.14
C SER A 39 12.39 -13.85 3.00
N ALA A 40 12.02 -12.74 2.39
CA ALA A 40 11.50 -11.54 3.07
C ALA A 40 10.17 -11.76 3.79
N TRP A 41 9.36 -12.72 3.34
CA TRP A 41 8.09 -13.09 3.96
C TRP A 41 8.29 -13.82 5.29
N VAL A 42 9.27 -14.73 5.36
CA VAL A 42 9.49 -15.62 6.52
C VAL A 42 10.56 -15.13 7.49
N GLU A 43 11.40 -14.17 7.10
CA GLU A 43 12.50 -13.68 7.93
C GLU A 43 12.00 -12.72 9.02
N PRO A 44 12.30 -12.96 10.31
CA PRO A 44 11.96 -12.05 11.40
C PRO A 44 12.72 -10.72 11.26
N ARG A 45 11.99 -9.61 11.12
CA ARG A 45 12.57 -8.27 10.86
C ARG A 45 11.81 -7.15 11.54
N PHE A 46 10.61 -7.43 12.04
CA PHE A 46 9.68 -6.42 12.51
C PHE A 46 9.39 -6.59 14.00
N SER A 47 9.24 -5.47 14.69
CA SER A 47 8.74 -5.47 16.06
C SER A 47 7.46 -6.29 16.18
N PRO A 48 7.28 -7.08 17.26
CA PRO A 48 6.09 -7.90 17.47
C PRO A 48 4.83 -7.09 17.83
N VAL A 49 4.87 -5.76 17.79
CA VAL A 49 3.78 -4.88 18.26
C VAL A 49 2.41 -5.21 17.67
N LYS A 50 2.34 -5.54 16.38
CA LYS A 50 1.07 -5.95 15.74
C LYS A 50 0.58 -7.31 16.24
N VAL A 51 1.49 -8.25 16.43
CA VAL A 51 1.16 -9.55 17.02
C VAL A 51 0.68 -9.37 18.46
N ALA A 52 1.38 -8.57 19.25
CA ALA A 52 1.01 -8.27 20.63
C ALA A 52 -0.39 -7.65 20.73
N ALA A 53 -0.74 -6.72 19.84
CA ALA A 53 -2.07 -6.12 19.81
C ALA A 53 -3.17 -7.16 19.52
N VAL A 54 -2.95 -8.07 18.56
CA VAL A 54 -3.90 -9.15 18.25
C VAL A 54 -4.01 -10.11 19.44
N VAL A 55 -2.89 -10.50 20.05
CA VAL A 55 -2.88 -11.37 21.24
C VAL A 55 -3.68 -10.73 22.38
N GLN A 56 -3.45 -9.44 22.66
CA GLN A 56 -4.18 -8.73 23.72
C GLN A 56 -5.70 -8.77 23.48
N VAL A 57 -6.16 -8.48 22.26
CA VAL A 57 -7.59 -8.51 21.94
C VAL A 57 -8.16 -9.92 22.12
N LEU A 58 -7.44 -10.95 21.69
CA LEU A 58 -7.89 -12.32 21.80
C LEU A 58 -7.94 -12.80 23.27
N ASP A 59 -6.95 -12.43 24.10
CA ASP A 59 -6.94 -12.71 25.53
C ASP A 59 -8.18 -12.05 26.22
N GLU A 60 -8.53 -10.82 25.87
CA GLU A 60 -9.73 -10.11 26.35
C GLU A 60 -11.05 -10.78 25.88
N LEU A 61 -11.01 -11.46 24.71
CA LEU A 61 -12.12 -12.25 24.18
C LEU A 61 -12.13 -13.70 24.69
N GLY A 62 -11.24 -14.05 25.62
CA GLY A 62 -11.19 -15.38 26.27
C GLY A 62 -10.43 -16.45 25.49
N VAL A 63 -9.65 -16.07 24.46
CA VAL A 63 -8.78 -17.01 23.71
C VAL A 63 -7.36 -16.90 24.24
N PRO A 64 -6.82 -17.93 24.92
CA PRO A 64 -5.49 -17.88 25.50
C PRO A 64 -4.39 -17.66 24.44
N SER A 65 -3.41 -16.84 24.76
CA SER A 65 -2.25 -16.58 23.89
C SER A 65 -1.49 -17.84 23.51
N SER A 66 -1.43 -18.85 24.39
CA SER A 66 -0.81 -20.14 24.09
C SER A 66 -1.49 -20.87 22.93
N LEU A 67 -2.82 -20.82 22.86
CA LEU A 67 -3.60 -21.42 21.77
C LEU A 67 -3.45 -20.63 20.48
N LEU A 68 -3.48 -19.30 20.57
CA LEU A 68 -3.33 -18.43 19.39
C LEU A 68 -1.96 -18.57 18.74
N LEU A 69 -0.89 -18.62 19.53
CA LEU A 69 0.49 -18.64 19.06
C LEU A 69 1.02 -20.05 18.74
N GLU A 70 0.26 -21.10 18.99
CA GLU A 70 0.65 -22.48 18.70
C GLU A 70 1.01 -22.64 17.21
N GLY A 71 2.17 -23.22 16.91
CA GLY A 71 2.66 -23.46 15.54
C GLY A 71 3.15 -22.21 14.80
N THR A 72 3.06 -21.00 15.37
CA THR A 72 3.56 -19.77 14.75
C THR A 72 5.07 -19.54 14.91
N GLY A 73 5.70 -20.31 15.83
CA GLY A 73 7.10 -20.09 16.21
C GLY A 73 7.34 -18.84 17.07
N ILE A 74 6.27 -18.21 17.60
CA ILE A 74 6.35 -17.05 18.49
C ILE A 74 6.10 -17.52 19.92
N ALA A 75 7.04 -17.25 20.82
CA ALA A 75 6.85 -17.49 22.25
C ALA A 75 6.10 -16.31 22.88
N ALA A 76 5.09 -16.56 23.74
CA ALA A 76 4.28 -15.50 24.33
C ALA A 76 5.12 -14.47 25.13
N HIS A 77 6.19 -14.91 25.79
CA HIS A 77 7.10 -14.02 26.54
C HIS A 77 7.89 -13.07 25.62
N SER A 78 8.21 -13.49 24.37
CA SER A 78 8.96 -12.66 23.42
C SER A 78 8.17 -11.43 22.94
N LEU A 79 6.85 -11.41 23.11
CA LEU A 79 6.03 -10.26 22.73
C LEU A 79 6.30 -9.01 23.61
N ARG A 80 6.97 -9.18 24.76
CA ARG A 80 7.37 -8.11 25.67
C ARG A 80 8.87 -7.80 25.60
N ASP A 81 9.62 -8.54 24.80
CA ASP A 81 11.05 -8.33 24.59
C ASP A 81 11.25 -7.25 23.53
N PRO A 82 11.92 -6.12 23.84
CA PRO A 82 12.15 -5.04 22.89
C PRO A 82 13.03 -5.46 21.70
N ASP A 83 13.86 -6.50 21.86
CA ASP A 83 14.77 -7.00 20.83
C ASP A 83 14.13 -8.15 20.00
N ALA A 84 12.96 -8.63 20.40
CA ALA A 84 12.27 -9.68 19.64
C ALA A 84 11.78 -9.17 18.29
N LEU A 85 11.94 -10.02 17.28
CA LEU A 85 11.48 -9.74 15.94
C LEU A 85 10.51 -10.82 15.46
N THR A 86 9.55 -10.40 14.65
CA THR A 86 8.59 -11.28 13.96
C THR A 86 8.67 -11.08 12.45
N SER A 87 8.24 -12.07 11.70
CA SER A 87 8.12 -12.00 10.24
C SER A 87 6.71 -11.61 9.82
N THR A 88 6.56 -11.20 8.55
CA THR A 88 5.25 -10.95 7.94
C THR A 88 4.42 -12.23 7.89
N ALA A 89 5.05 -13.39 7.62
CA ALA A 89 4.40 -14.70 7.65
C ALA A 89 3.82 -15.04 9.02
N GLN A 90 4.57 -14.77 10.08
CA GLN A 90 4.12 -15.00 11.45
C GLN A 90 2.93 -14.10 11.84
N LEU A 91 2.99 -12.81 11.50
CA LEU A 91 1.85 -11.89 11.70
C LEU A 91 0.61 -12.38 10.94
N TYR A 92 0.77 -12.76 9.68
CA TYR A 92 -0.33 -13.27 8.86
C TYR A 92 -0.94 -14.55 9.44
N GLU A 93 -0.09 -15.49 9.88
CA GLU A 93 -0.55 -16.73 10.50
C GLU A 93 -1.31 -16.48 11.82
N VAL A 94 -0.83 -15.56 12.66
CA VAL A 94 -1.54 -15.16 13.89
C VAL A 94 -2.93 -14.61 13.56
N LEU A 95 -3.06 -13.73 12.56
CA LEU A 95 -4.36 -13.19 12.15
C LEU A 95 -5.29 -14.26 11.56
N ARG A 96 -4.74 -15.18 10.77
CA ARG A 96 -5.49 -16.31 10.22
C ARG A 96 -6.04 -17.22 11.34
N ARG A 97 -5.22 -17.52 12.34
CA ARG A 97 -5.61 -18.30 13.54
C ARG A 97 -6.61 -17.54 14.40
N ALA A 98 -6.42 -16.23 14.57
CA ALA A 98 -7.34 -15.39 15.32
C ALA A 98 -8.77 -15.49 14.77
N VAL A 99 -8.92 -15.37 13.45
CA VAL A 99 -10.23 -15.48 12.77
C VAL A 99 -10.81 -16.90 12.88
N ALA A 100 -9.96 -17.93 12.86
CA ALA A 100 -10.41 -19.33 12.97
C ALA A 100 -10.84 -19.70 14.40
N LEU A 101 -10.13 -19.22 15.42
CA LEU A 101 -10.37 -19.55 16.83
C LEU A 101 -11.50 -18.71 17.44
N CYS A 102 -11.60 -17.46 17.01
CA CYS A 102 -12.59 -16.52 17.52
C CYS A 102 -13.18 -15.74 16.34
N PRO A 103 -14.32 -16.14 15.80
CA PRO A 103 -14.94 -15.43 14.68
C PRO A 103 -15.61 -14.10 15.11
N SER A 104 -15.06 -13.45 16.14
CA SER A 104 -15.54 -12.13 16.58
C SER A 104 -15.21 -11.07 15.54
N PRO A 105 -16.15 -10.26 15.15
CA PRO A 105 -15.93 -9.16 14.21
C PRO A 105 -15.07 -8.02 14.77
N GLU A 106 -14.80 -8.01 16.08
CA GLU A 106 -14.10 -6.92 16.77
C GLU A 106 -12.59 -6.96 16.63
N ILE A 107 -12.03 -8.13 16.26
CA ILE A 107 -10.58 -8.39 16.28
C ILE A 107 -9.80 -7.31 15.51
N GLY A 108 -10.23 -7.04 14.26
CA GLY A 108 -9.51 -6.11 13.40
C GLY A 108 -9.49 -4.70 13.97
N VAL A 109 -10.65 -4.16 14.22
CA VAL A 109 -10.79 -2.75 14.64
C VAL A 109 -10.16 -2.51 16.01
N ARG A 110 -10.35 -3.41 16.99
CA ARG A 110 -9.76 -3.27 18.33
C ARG A 110 -8.24 -3.40 18.31
N ALA A 111 -7.71 -4.37 17.56
CA ALA A 111 -6.25 -4.49 17.40
C ALA A 111 -5.65 -3.24 16.74
N GLY A 112 -6.34 -2.67 15.75
CA GLY A 112 -5.92 -1.42 15.10
C GLY A 112 -5.88 -0.22 16.04
N GLN A 113 -6.84 -0.10 16.95
CA GLN A 113 -6.88 0.98 17.95
C GLN A 113 -5.75 0.90 19.01
N LEU A 114 -5.26 -0.31 19.30
CA LEU A 114 -4.13 -0.51 20.23
C LEU A 114 -2.79 -0.10 19.61
N LEU A 115 -2.70 0.05 18.29
CA LEU A 115 -1.46 0.32 17.57
C LEU A 115 -1.17 1.82 17.51
N ARG A 116 -0.47 2.30 18.53
CA ARG A 116 -0.08 3.71 18.67
C ARG A 116 1.13 4.04 17.81
N ILE A 117 1.25 5.30 17.39
CA ILE A 117 2.34 5.77 16.52
C ILE A 117 3.73 5.50 17.11
N THR A 118 3.86 5.54 18.44
CA THR A 118 5.11 5.25 19.16
C THR A 118 5.58 3.80 19.02
N GLY A 119 4.67 2.86 18.77
CA GLY A 119 4.99 1.45 18.53
C GLY A 119 5.71 1.17 17.21
N TYR A 120 5.75 2.16 16.32
CA TYR A 120 6.41 2.05 15.00
C TYR A 120 7.84 2.60 14.97
N GLY A 121 8.45 2.86 16.14
CA GLY A 121 9.86 3.28 16.25
C GLY A 121 10.17 4.53 15.41
N MET A 122 11.29 4.51 14.68
CA MET A 122 11.72 5.66 13.87
C MET A 122 10.73 6.06 12.77
N TYR A 123 9.99 5.10 12.21
CA TYR A 123 8.94 5.40 11.25
C TYR A 123 7.82 6.23 11.90
N GLY A 124 7.31 5.82 13.06
CA GLY A 124 6.31 6.59 13.81
C GLY A 124 6.84 7.97 14.23
N TYR A 125 8.09 8.04 14.65
CA TYR A 125 8.72 9.31 15.02
C TYR A 125 8.86 10.27 13.83
N ALA A 126 9.16 9.75 12.63
CA ALA A 126 9.20 10.54 11.40
C ALA A 126 7.84 11.15 11.06
N LEU A 127 6.75 10.37 11.24
CA LEU A 127 5.38 10.87 11.04
C LEU A 127 5.02 11.97 12.03
N LEU A 128 5.35 11.80 13.31
CA LEU A 128 5.09 12.78 14.37
C LEU A 128 5.76 14.13 14.11
N CYS A 129 7.00 14.12 13.59
CA CYS A 129 7.83 15.31 13.41
C CYS A 129 7.68 15.96 12.03
N SER A 130 6.90 15.38 11.13
CA SER A 130 6.71 15.91 9.77
C SER A 130 6.23 17.36 9.79
N PRO A 131 6.69 18.23 8.86
CA PRO A 131 6.30 19.65 8.85
C PRO A 131 4.81 19.87 8.68
N THR A 132 4.17 19.09 7.79
CA THR A 132 2.73 19.14 7.52
C THR A 132 2.14 17.73 7.44
N LEU A 133 0.81 17.63 7.45
CA LEU A 133 0.12 16.36 7.23
C LEU A 133 0.49 15.76 5.85
N ARG A 134 0.65 16.59 4.82
CA ARG A 134 1.10 16.15 3.49
C ARG A 134 2.47 15.48 3.58
N ASP A 135 3.44 16.13 4.19
CA ASP A 135 4.80 15.57 4.35
C ASP A 135 4.76 14.25 5.15
N GLY A 136 3.92 14.18 6.18
CA GLY A 136 3.69 12.97 6.97
C GLY A 136 3.10 11.84 6.13
N MET A 137 2.14 12.13 5.26
CA MET A 137 1.55 11.14 4.35
C MET A 137 2.55 10.65 3.30
N GLU A 138 3.34 11.55 2.71
CA GLU A 138 4.41 11.18 1.78
C GLU A 138 5.45 10.29 2.46
N MET A 139 5.81 10.62 3.71
CA MET A 139 6.67 9.82 4.57
C MET A 139 6.06 8.43 4.84
N ALA A 140 4.76 8.41 5.18
CA ALA A 140 4.03 7.17 5.43
C ALA A 140 4.03 6.26 4.21
N LEU A 141 3.80 6.81 3.02
CA LEU A 141 3.82 6.08 1.77
C LEU A 141 5.24 5.58 1.43
N ARG A 142 6.24 6.45 1.54
CA ARG A 142 7.64 6.14 1.20
C ARG A 142 8.22 5.00 2.04
N TYR A 143 7.94 5.00 3.33
CA TYR A 143 8.52 4.07 4.31
C TYR A 143 7.52 3.05 4.84
N HIS A 144 6.40 2.84 4.17
CA HIS A 144 5.33 1.93 4.60
C HIS A 144 5.84 0.51 4.90
N ALA A 145 6.84 0.05 4.15
CA ALA A 145 7.44 -1.28 4.36
C ALA A 145 8.00 -1.48 5.78
N LEU A 146 8.42 -0.39 6.47
CA LEU A 146 8.91 -0.47 7.86
C LEU A 146 7.78 -0.82 8.86
N ALA A 147 6.53 -0.61 8.48
CA ALA A 147 5.38 -0.90 9.32
C ALA A 147 4.91 -2.36 9.25
N ASN A 148 5.65 -3.28 8.63
CA ASN A 148 5.21 -4.65 8.37
C ASN A 148 3.79 -4.70 7.74
N PRO A 149 3.59 -4.13 6.55
CA PRO A 149 2.27 -4.01 5.95
C PRO A 149 1.80 -5.34 5.35
N LEU A 150 0.57 -5.76 5.69
CA LEU A 150 -0.17 -6.81 4.99
C LEU A 150 -1.12 -6.23 3.94
N VAL A 151 -1.49 -4.96 4.09
CA VAL A 151 -2.45 -4.26 3.24
C VAL A 151 -1.74 -3.11 2.53
N PRO A 152 -1.63 -3.12 1.19
CA PRO A 152 -1.15 -1.97 0.44
C PRO A 152 -2.14 -0.80 0.55
N ILE A 153 -1.61 0.41 0.56
CA ILE A 153 -2.40 1.64 0.68
C ILE A 153 -2.12 2.59 -0.47
N ARG A 154 -3.13 3.36 -0.85
CA ARG A 154 -3.03 4.44 -1.84
C ARG A 154 -3.66 5.69 -1.30
N VAL A 155 -3.18 6.82 -1.78
CA VAL A 155 -3.77 8.13 -1.49
C VAL A 155 -4.24 8.75 -2.79
N LEU A 156 -5.48 9.23 -2.78
CA LEU A 156 -6.09 9.95 -3.90
C LEU A 156 -6.59 11.31 -3.40
N GLU A 157 -6.44 12.35 -4.24
CA GLU A 157 -7.07 13.65 -4.02
C GLU A 157 -8.13 13.88 -5.10
N SER A 158 -9.33 14.30 -4.71
CA SER A 158 -10.41 14.66 -5.62
C SER A 158 -11.21 15.82 -5.05
N GLY A 159 -11.22 16.96 -5.74
CA GLY A 159 -11.86 18.18 -5.26
C GLY A 159 -11.34 18.56 -3.88
N ASP A 160 -12.26 18.68 -2.91
CA ASP A 160 -11.94 19.02 -1.52
C ASP A 160 -11.70 17.81 -0.61
N THR A 161 -11.61 16.61 -1.18
CA THR A 161 -11.47 15.36 -0.43
C THR A 161 -10.12 14.70 -0.70
N LEU A 162 -9.50 14.26 0.38
CA LEU A 162 -8.35 13.38 0.43
C LEU A 162 -8.82 11.99 0.84
N MET A 163 -8.40 10.96 0.12
CA MET A 163 -8.86 9.59 0.36
C MET A 163 -7.68 8.64 0.56
N TRP A 164 -7.67 7.89 1.67
CA TRP A 164 -6.92 6.65 1.78
C TRP A 164 -7.74 5.55 1.15
N VAL A 165 -7.17 4.83 0.20
CA VAL A 165 -7.85 3.76 -0.54
C VAL A 165 -7.17 2.43 -0.25
N PHE A 166 -7.99 1.45 0.11
CA PHE A 166 -7.56 0.09 0.45
C PHE A 166 -7.92 -0.87 -0.68
N PRO A 167 -7.13 -1.95 -0.87
CA PRO A 167 -7.34 -2.89 -1.97
C PRO A 167 -8.66 -3.65 -1.82
N SER A 168 -9.19 -4.15 -2.93
CA SER A 168 -10.25 -5.16 -2.92
C SER A 168 -9.69 -6.54 -2.53
N LEU A 169 -10.57 -7.50 -2.25
CA LEU A 169 -10.16 -8.87 -1.96
C LEU A 169 -9.32 -9.47 -3.11
N ASP A 170 -9.73 -9.19 -4.36
CA ASP A 170 -9.07 -9.72 -5.57
C ASP A 170 -7.71 -9.06 -5.86
N ASP A 171 -7.45 -7.89 -5.29
CA ASP A 171 -6.17 -7.17 -5.44
C ASP A 171 -5.12 -7.61 -4.41
N MET A 172 -5.47 -8.49 -3.46
CA MET A 172 -4.57 -8.94 -2.41
C MET A 172 -4.02 -10.35 -2.69
N ASP A 173 -2.71 -10.43 -2.93
CA ASP A 173 -1.99 -11.71 -3.13
C ASP A 173 -1.50 -12.27 -1.79
N LEU A 174 -2.44 -12.80 -0.98
CA LEU A 174 -2.17 -13.44 0.31
C LEU A 174 -2.64 -14.91 0.30
N PRO A 175 -1.82 -15.87 0.74
CA PRO A 175 -2.13 -17.29 0.64
C PRO A 175 -3.31 -17.68 1.52
N GLY A 176 -4.37 -18.24 0.90
CA GLY A 176 -5.57 -18.68 1.63
C GLY A 176 -6.37 -17.54 2.26
N LEU A 177 -6.32 -16.33 1.69
CA LEU A 177 -7.10 -15.20 2.13
C LEU A 177 -8.60 -15.49 1.96
N THR A 178 -9.32 -15.49 3.08
CA THR A 178 -10.78 -15.64 3.11
C THR A 178 -11.46 -14.27 3.20
N PRO A 179 -12.75 -14.15 2.79
CA PRO A 179 -13.49 -12.89 2.97
C PRO A 179 -13.55 -12.42 4.44
N ALA A 180 -13.59 -13.34 5.42
CA ALA A 180 -13.57 -13.00 6.84
C ALA A 180 -12.22 -12.39 7.24
N LEU A 181 -11.11 -13.01 6.87
CA LEU A 181 -9.76 -12.52 7.16
C LEU A 181 -9.50 -11.19 6.44
N TYR A 182 -9.93 -11.07 5.18
CA TYR A 182 -9.85 -9.80 4.43
C TYR A 182 -10.53 -8.64 5.18
N ARG A 183 -11.75 -8.85 5.71
CA ARG A 183 -12.46 -7.82 6.50
C ARG A 183 -11.65 -7.42 7.72
N VAL A 184 -11.16 -8.38 8.49
CA VAL A 184 -10.32 -8.11 9.68
C VAL A 184 -9.07 -7.30 9.30
N LEU A 185 -8.40 -7.63 8.19
CA LEU A 185 -7.22 -6.90 7.71
C LEU A 185 -7.56 -5.45 7.34
N ILE A 186 -8.65 -5.22 6.62
CA ILE A 186 -9.04 -3.86 6.19
C ILE A 186 -9.52 -3.04 7.39
N GLU A 187 -10.36 -3.59 8.27
CA GLU A 187 -10.84 -2.91 9.47
C GLU A 187 -9.68 -2.55 10.41
N MET A 188 -8.73 -3.49 10.61
CA MET A 188 -7.52 -3.22 11.37
C MET A 188 -6.68 -2.10 10.74
N GLN A 189 -6.49 -2.14 9.42
CA GLN A 189 -5.69 -1.14 8.72
C GLN A 189 -6.34 0.25 8.76
N MET A 190 -7.66 0.33 8.61
CA MET A 190 -8.40 1.59 8.73
C MET A 190 -8.32 2.16 10.16
N ALA A 191 -8.50 1.32 11.17
CA ALA A 191 -8.36 1.73 12.56
C ALA A 191 -6.92 2.20 12.89
N ILE A 192 -5.89 1.53 12.36
CA ILE A 192 -4.50 2.00 12.46
C ILE A 192 -4.36 3.41 11.89
N HIS A 193 -4.90 3.68 10.68
CA HIS A 193 -4.77 4.99 10.05
C HIS A 193 -5.42 6.10 10.87
N VAL A 194 -6.62 5.86 11.42
CA VAL A 194 -7.31 6.81 12.29
C VAL A 194 -6.52 7.04 13.58
N THR A 195 -6.04 5.99 14.22
CA THR A 195 -5.24 6.08 15.45
C THR A 195 -3.95 6.87 15.22
N LEU A 196 -3.19 6.55 14.16
CA LEU A 196 -1.94 7.25 13.85
C LEU A 196 -2.17 8.70 13.45
N ALA A 197 -3.23 9.01 12.70
CA ALA A 197 -3.59 10.39 12.36
C ALA A 197 -3.90 11.22 13.62
N ARG A 198 -4.65 10.66 14.57
CA ARG A 198 -4.96 11.31 15.85
C ARG A 198 -3.71 11.47 16.73
N ASP A 199 -2.86 10.47 16.78
CA ASP A 199 -1.60 10.55 17.53
C ASP A 199 -0.68 11.66 17.00
N ALA A 200 -0.62 11.84 15.67
CA ALA A 200 0.24 12.85 15.05
C ALA A 200 -0.39 14.25 15.08
N MET A 201 -1.66 14.37 14.71
CA MET A 201 -2.31 15.65 14.47
C MET A 201 -3.14 16.15 15.66
N GLY A 202 -3.53 15.26 16.56
CA GLY A 202 -4.43 15.53 17.69
C GLY A 202 -5.81 14.91 17.51
N ALA A 203 -6.59 14.88 18.59
CA ALA A 203 -7.90 14.23 18.65
C ALA A 203 -8.92 14.74 17.64
N TRP A 204 -8.72 15.94 17.08
CA TRP A 204 -9.59 16.52 16.05
C TRP A 204 -9.44 15.88 14.67
N CYS A 205 -8.33 15.17 14.41
CA CYS A 205 -8.01 14.59 13.10
C CYS A 205 -8.69 13.24 12.92
N ILE A 206 -10.00 13.26 12.72
CA ILE A 206 -10.84 12.11 12.45
C ILE A 206 -11.37 12.16 11.01
N PRO A 207 -11.62 11.03 10.34
CA PRO A 207 -12.17 11.03 8.98
C PRO A 207 -13.53 11.75 8.93
N ALA A 208 -13.82 12.39 7.81
CA ALA A 208 -15.17 12.89 7.53
C ALA A 208 -16.16 11.73 7.28
N SER A 209 -15.68 10.61 6.74
CA SER A 209 -16.43 9.36 6.59
C SER A 209 -15.52 8.18 6.30
N ALA A 210 -16.01 6.97 6.60
CA ALA A 210 -15.39 5.71 6.24
C ALA A 210 -16.33 4.91 5.31
N HIS A 211 -15.79 4.37 4.23
CA HIS A 211 -16.52 3.60 3.23
C HIS A 211 -16.05 2.16 3.22
N PHE A 212 -16.99 1.23 3.12
CA PHE A 212 -16.75 -0.21 3.06
C PHE A 212 -17.42 -0.83 1.83
N ALA A 213 -16.70 -1.71 1.15
CA ALA A 213 -17.17 -2.35 -0.08
C ALA A 213 -18.21 -3.47 0.14
N TRP A 214 -18.34 -3.96 1.38
CA TRP A 214 -19.30 -5.01 1.73
C TRP A 214 -20.61 -4.47 2.29
N ALA A 215 -21.62 -5.34 2.40
CA ALA A 215 -22.89 -5.03 3.02
C ALA A 215 -22.73 -4.72 4.52
N ARG A 216 -23.67 -3.97 5.07
CA ARG A 216 -23.70 -3.57 6.48
C ARG A 216 -23.54 -4.79 7.42
N PRO A 217 -22.49 -4.81 8.25
CA PRO A 217 -22.26 -5.91 9.18
C PRO A 217 -23.01 -5.68 10.49
N PRO A 218 -23.23 -6.73 11.30
CA PRO A 218 -23.87 -6.60 12.62
C PRO A 218 -23.14 -5.67 13.59
N HIS A 219 -21.83 -5.51 13.43
CA HIS A 219 -20.94 -4.70 14.29
C HIS A 219 -20.72 -3.26 13.76
N GLU A 220 -21.62 -2.73 12.94
CA GLU A 220 -21.45 -1.37 12.38
C GLU A 220 -21.30 -0.29 13.44
N ALA A 221 -22.00 -0.43 14.56
CA ALA A 221 -21.90 0.52 15.67
C ALA A 221 -20.48 0.60 16.22
N LEU A 222 -19.82 -0.56 16.39
CA LEU A 222 -18.42 -0.64 16.81
C LEU A 222 -17.48 0.04 15.79
N LEU A 223 -17.70 -0.16 14.48
CA LEU A 223 -16.91 0.50 13.45
C LEU A 223 -17.08 2.02 13.50
N GLY A 224 -18.31 2.51 13.65
CA GLY A 224 -18.59 3.95 13.80
C GLY A 224 -17.92 4.56 15.03
N GLU A 225 -18.00 3.87 16.15
CA GLU A 225 -17.35 4.27 17.42
C GLU A 225 -15.82 4.25 17.30
N ALA A 226 -15.26 3.20 16.75
CA ALA A 226 -13.81 3.04 16.65
C ALA A 226 -13.16 4.00 15.63
N LEU A 227 -13.84 4.30 14.54
CA LEU A 227 -13.35 5.23 13.51
C LEU A 227 -13.78 6.69 13.79
N GLU A 228 -14.67 6.89 14.76
CA GLU A 228 -15.20 8.19 15.20
C GLU A 228 -15.80 9.03 14.05
N CYS A 229 -16.34 8.38 13.03
CA CYS A 229 -16.91 9.04 11.87
C CYS A 229 -18.11 8.26 11.31
N PRO A 230 -18.97 8.89 10.49
CA PRO A 230 -20.01 8.18 9.75
C PRO A 230 -19.45 7.06 8.90
N VAL A 231 -20.03 5.86 8.99
CA VAL A 231 -19.65 4.68 8.22
C VAL A 231 -20.69 4.38 7.14
N HIS A 232 -20.23 4.03 5.94
CA HIS A 232 -21.06 3.75 4.78
C HIS A 232 -20.69 2.40 4.18
N PHE A 233 -21.70 1.55 3.93
CA PHE A 233 -21.52 0.21 3.39
C PHE A 233 -22.04 0.10 1.96
N GLY A 234 -21.65 -0.99 1.25
CA GLY A 234 -22.03 -1.22 -0.14
C GLY A 234 -21.42 -0.20 -1.10
N ARG A 235 -20.24 0.33 -0.77
CA ARG A 235 -19.51 1.28 -1.60
C ARG A 235 -18.61 0.55 -2.59
N PRO A 236 -18.19 1.19 -3.70
CA PRO A 236 -17.31 0.54 -4.68
C PRO A 236 -15.96 0.10 -4.12
N ARG A 237 -15.44 0.80 -3.10
CA ARG A 237 -14.13 0.55 -2.49
C ARG A 237 -14.15 0.84 -1.00
N CYS A 238 -13.14 0.30 -0.28
CA CYS A 238 -12.87 0.65 1.09
C CYS A 238 -12.00 1.92 1.13
N GLU A 239 -12.48 2.97 1.80
CA GLU A 239 -11.85 4.29 1.79
C GLU A 239 -12.03 5.01 3.14
N LEU A 240 -11.03 5.82 3.54
CA LEU A 240 -11.16 6.84 4.58
C LEU A 240 -11.07 8.22 3.92
N HIS A 241 -12.08 9.06 4.15
CA HIS A 241 -12.17 10.38 3.57
C HIS A 241 -11.82 11.45 4.59
N TYR A 242 -10.93 12.37 4.19
CA TYR A 242 -10.52 13.53 5.00
C TYR A 242 -10.67 14.82 4.20
N PRO A 243 -10.92 15.97 4.85
CA PRO A 243 -10.87 17.26 4.18
C PRO A 243 -9.48 17.55 3.63
N ARG A 244 -9.37 17.81 2.33
CA ARG A 244 -8.11 18.14 1.65
C ARG A 244 -7.41 19.37 2.25
N ALA A 245 -8.19 20.31 2.76
CA ALA A 245 -7.66 21.51 3.42
C ALA A 245 -6.75 21.21 4.62
N TRP A 246 -6.83 19.99 5.20
CA TRP A 246 -5.98 19.62 6.32
C TRP A 246 -4.55 19.28 5.94
N LEU A 247 -4.26 19.03 4.67
CA LEU A 247 -2.93 18.65 4.20
C LEU A 247 -1.82 19.63 4.60
N ASN A 248 -2.16 20.92 4.71
CA ASN A 248 -1.20 21.97 5.05
C ASN A 248 -1.12 22.24 6.58
N ARG A 249 -1.89 21.50 7.40
CA ARG A 249 -1.80 21.61 8.86
C ARG A 249 -0.59 20.87 9.37
N SER A 250 0.06 21.44 10.39
CA SER A 250 1.22 20.82 11.03
C SER A 250 0.79 19.82 12.11
N PRO A 251 1.46 18.66 12.23
CA PRO A 251 1.40 17.79 13.39
C PRO A 251 1.71 18.55 14.69
N GLN A 252 1.28 17.98 15.82
CA GLN A 252 1.51 18.61 17.14
C GLN A 252 2.99 18.77 17.48
N TRP A 253 3.82 17.85 16.99
CA TRP A 253 5.25 17.78 17.26
C TRP A 253 6.09 18.11 16.03
N ALA A 254 5.53 18.89 15.09
CA ALA A 254 6.21 19.24 13.84
C ALA A 254 7.57 19.90 14.12
N ASN A 255 8.62 19.35 13.53
CA ASN A 255 9.97 19.87 13.61
C ASN A 255 10.78 19.43 12.40
N ALA A 256 11.08 20.37 11.49
CA ALA A 256 11.71 20.07 10.21
C ALA A 256 13.10 19.42 10.36
N ILE A 257 13.90 19.82 11.35
CA ILE A 257 15.24 19.25 11.59
C ILE A 257 15.10 17.81 12.05
N THR A 258 14.20 17.55 13.00
CA THR A 258 13.94 16.22 13.53
C THR A 258 13.33 15.30 12.45
N ALA A 259 12.41 15.82 11.65
CA ALA A 259 11.83 15.09 10.53
C ALA A 259 12.89 14.62 9.52
N GLU A 260 13.84 15.48 9.17
CA GLU A 260 14.96 15.14 8.28
C GLU A 260 15.87 14.05 8.90
N HIS A 261 16.20 14.16 10.18
CA HIS A 261 16.96 13.12 10.88
C HIS A 261 16.25 11.78 10.91
N ALA A 262 14.94 11.79 11.24
CA ALA A 262 14.11 10.59 11.27
C ALA A 262 13.95 9.98 9.86
N SER A 263 13.78 10.80 8.82
CA SER A 263 13.74 10.37 7.43
C SER A 263 15.01 9.64 7.01
N ARG A 264 16.19 10.20 7.35
CA ARG A 264 17.47 9.53 7.08
C ARG A 264 17.61 8.21 7.83
N ALA A 265 17.13 8.13 9.08
CA ALA A 265 17.12 6.88 9.83
C ALA A 265 16.18 5.85 9.19
N CYS A 266 14.99 6.25 8.76
CA CYS A 266 14.07 5.39 8.00
C CYS A 266 14.69 4.91 6.69
N ALA A 267 15.41 5.77 5.96
CA ALA A 267 16.11 5.36 4.74
C ALA A 267 17.14 4.26 5.00
N LYS A 268 17.95 4.39 6.07
CA LYS A 268 18.90 3.34 6.48
C LYS A 268 18.22 2.05 6.89
N LEU A 269 17.09 2.13 7.62
CA LEU A 269 16.31 0.95 7.97
C LEU A 269 15.72 0.27 6.73
N MET A 270 15.24 1.04 5.74
CA MET A 270 14.79 0.50 4.45
C MET A 270 15.93 -0.20 3.72
N GLU A 271 17.12 0.42 3.65
CA GLU A 271 18.32 -0.21 3.08
C GLU A 271 18.67 -1.52 3.80
N SER A 272 18.53 -1.57 5.12
CA SER A 272 18.74 -2.79 5.92
C SER A 272 17.68 -3.84 5.63
N LEU A 273 16.41 -3.47 5.57
CA LEU A 273 15.32 -4.37 5.16
C LEU A 273 15.55 -4.90 3.75
N GLU A 274 16.03 -4.05 2.84
CA GLU A 274 16.36 -4.40 1.47
C GLU A 274 17.71 -5.13 1.36
N GLY A 275 18.68 -4.84 2.21
CA GLY A 275 20.01 -5.45 2.25
C GLY A 275 20.00 -6.92 2.66
N SER A 276 19.01 -7.35 3.46
CA SER A 276 18.72 -8.76 3.74
C SER A 276 17.85 -9.40 2.64
N THR A 277 17.49 -8.65 1.58
CA THR A 277 16.77 -9.19 0.45
C THR A 277 17.61 -10.20 -0.34
N THR A 278 16.94 -11.20 -0.90
CA THR A 278 17.52 -12.21 -1.79
C THR A 278 18.47 -11.60 -2.82
N LEU A 279 19.49 -12.34 -3.22
CA LEU A 279 20.43 -11.90 -4.24
C LEU A 279 19.71 -11.52 -5.55
N SER A 280 18.64 -12.24 -5.89
CA SER A 280 17.75 -11.94 -7.03
C SER A 280 17.20 -10.51 -6.97
N ARG A 281 16.77 -10.04 -5.80
CA ARG A 281 16.22 -8.70 -5.62
C ARG A 281 17.30 -7.61 -5.70
N ARG A 282 18.51 -7.90 -5.19
CA ARG A 282 19.68 -7.01 -5.37
C ARG A 282 20.03 -6.86 -6.85
N VAL A 283 20.01 -7.96 -7.59
CA VAL A 283 20.24 -7.97 -9.05
C VAL A 283 19.14 -7.20 -9.77
N TYR A 284 17.87 -7.43 -9.43
CA TYR A 284 16.73 -6.71 -10.01
C TYR A 284 16.85 -5.19 -9.81
N ARG A 285 17.23 -4.75 -8.60
CA ARG A 285 17.44 -3.33 -8.29
C ARG A 285 18.60 -2.72 -9.10
N GLU A 286 19.72 -3.42 -9.23
CA GLU A 286 20.83 -2.94 -10.06
C GLU A 286 20.43 -2.80 -11.54
N LEU A 287 19.60 -3.70 -12.05
CA LEU A 287 19.03 -3.60 -13.38
C LEU A 287 18.08 -2.39 -13.55
N MET A 288 17.30 -2.06 -12.51
CA MET A 288 16.38 -0.91 -12.52
C MET A 288 17.08 0.45 -12.38
N ARG A 289 18.34 0.51 -11.93
CA ARG A 289 19.09 1.78 -11.78
C ARG A 289 19.44 2.45 -13.11
N THR A 290 19.57 1.67 -14.17
CA THR A 290 19.96 2.15 -15.49
C THR A 290 19.02 1.63 -16.58
N PRO A 291 17.77 2.13 -16.66
CA PRO A 291 16.84 1.71 -17.69
C PRO A 291 17.44 1.92 -19.09
N GLY A 292 17.33 0.92 -19.95
CA GLY A 292 17.86 0.95 -21.32
C GLY A 292 19.34 0.63 -21.48
N ARG A 293 20.13 0.66 -20.41
CA ARG A 293 21.55 0.24 -20.42
C ARG A 293 21.77 -0.83 -19.36
N PHE A 294 21.09 -1.97 -19.51
CA PHE A 294 21.14 -3.04 -18.52
C PHE A 294 22.56 -3.62 -18.44
N PRO A 295 23.24 -3.51 -17.26
CA PRO A 295 24.59 -4.05 -17.10
C PRO A 295 24.57 -5.57 -17.26
N GLY A 296 25.55 -6.16 -17.90
CA GLY A 296 25.69 -7.61 -18.02
C GLY A 296 25.92 -8.28 -16.65
N ILE A 297 25.70 -9.60 -16.58
CA ILE A 297 25.82 -10.37 -15.32
C ILE A 297 27.19 -10.22 -14.64
N GLU A 298 28.27 -10.09 -15.39
CA GLU A 298 29.62 -9.92 -14.85
C GLU A 298 29.78 -8.54 -14.18
N ALA A 299 29.21 -7.48 -14.79
CA ALA A 299 29.20 -6.14 -14.19
C ALA A 299 28.40 -6.08 -12.89
N ILE A 300 27.21 -6.69 -12.88
CA ILE A 300 26.40 -6.79 -11.66
C ILE A 300 27.11 -7.63 -10.59
N ALA A 301 27.73 -8.73 -10.97
CA ALA A 301 28.48 -9.56 -10.03
C ALA A 301 29.65 -8.77 -9.39
N ALA A 302 30.37 -7.97 -10.17
CA ALA A 302 31.42 -7.09 -9.66
C ALA A 302 30.87 -6.05 -8.68
N THR A 303 29.73 -5.38 -8.99
CA THR A 303 29.05 -4.45 -8.07
C THR A 303 28.64 -5.12 -6.76
N LEU A 304 28.29 -6.41 -6.81
CA LEU A 304 27.89 -7.20 -5.64
C LEU A 304 29.07 -7.91 -4.96
N CYS A 305 30.33 -7.57 -5.31
CA CYS A 305 31.57 -8.13 -4.77
C CYS A 305 31.64 -9.67 -4.91
N MET A 306 31.25 -10.21 -6.08
CA MET A 306 31.31 -11.64 -6.39
C MET A 306 31.66 -11.89 -7.88
N THR A 307 31.94 -13.15 -8.22
CA THR A 307 32.13 -13.54 -9.62
C THR A 307 30.80 -13.86 -10.30
N GLY A 308 30.71 -13.71 -11.63
CA GLY A 308 29.50 -14.08 -12.39
C GLY A 308 29.12 -15.57 -12.22
N ARG A 309 30.11 -16.47 -12.04
CA ARG A 309 29.84 -17.88 -11.71
C ARG A 309 29.15 -18.02 -10.36
N THR A 310 29.61 -17.30 -9.34
CA THR A 310 28.99 -17.31 -8.00
C THR A 310 27.57 -16.72 -8.05
N LEU A 311 27.40 -15.63 -8.79
CA LEU A 311 26.10 -14.99 -8.97
C LEU A 311 25.09 -15.95 -9.62
N ARG A 312 25.45 -16.60 -10.75
CA ARG A 312 24.59 -17.59 -11.42
C ARG A 312 24.17 -18.71 -10.48
N ARG A 313 25.14 -19.32 -9.77
CA ARG A 313 24.86 -20.42 -8.83
C ARG A 313 23.91 -20.01 -7.72
N ARG A 314 24.11 -18.83 -7.12
CA ARG A 314 23.24 -18.32 -6.04
C ARG A 314 21.84 -17.97 -6.52
N LEU A 315 21.70 -17.36 -7.69
CA LEU A 315 20.38 -17.11 -8.29
C LEU A 315 19.64 -18.42 -8.57
N GLN A 316 20.36 -19.44 -9.02
CA GLN A 316 19.78 -20.77 -9.26
C GLN A 316 19.28 -21.44 -7.97
N VAL A 317 20.01 -21.27 -6.84
CA VAL A 317 19.54 -21.70 -5.50
C VAL A 317 18.27 -20.94 -5.07
N GLU A 318 18.13 -19.68 -5.47
CA GLU A 318 16.92 -18.87 -5.24
C GLU A 318 15.79 -19.16 -6.25
N GLY A 319 15.95 -20.17 -7.12
CA GLY A 319 14.93 -20.58 -8.09
C GLY A 319 14.76 -19.63 -9.27
N THR A 320 15.76 -18.77 -9.57
CA THR A 320 15.69 -17.79 -10.66
C THR A 320 17.02 -17.68 -11.43
N SER A 321 17.01 -16.89 -12.49
CA SER A 321 18.19 -16.59 -13.31
C SER A 321 18.31 -15.10 -13.63
N TYR A 322 19.51 -14.66 -14.00
CA TYR A 322 19.72 -13.29 -14.48
C TYR A 322 18.82 -12.93 -15.67
N ALA A 323 18.60 -13.88 -16.58
CA ALA A 323 17.74 -13.66 -17.75
C ALA A 323 16.27 -13.44 -17.38
N GLU A 324 15.76 -14.18 -16.40
CA GLU A 324 14.39 -14.01 -15.86
C GLU A 324 14.25 -12.67 -15.15
N LEU A 325 15.22 -12.28 -14.33
CA LEU A 325 15.21 -10.97 -13.66
C LEU A 325 15.25 -9.81 -14.65
N LEU A 326 16.11 -9.88 -15.66
CA LEU A 326 16.16 -8.89 -16.76
C LEU A 326 14.83 -8.86 -17.53
N GLY A 327 14.23 -10.03 -17.77
CA GLY A 327 12.91 -10.14 -18.39
C GLY A 327 11.82 -9.45 -17.56
N SER A 328 11.84 -9.64 -16.25
CA SER A 328 10.87 -9.00 -15.32
C SER A 328 11.03 -7.48 -15.28
N VAL A 329 12.28 -6.97 -15.26
CA VAL A 329 12.58 -5.53 -15.35
C VAL A 329 12.07 -4.94 -16.66
N ARG A 330 12.40 -5.58 -17.78
CA ARG A 330 11.97 -5.14 -19.11
C ARG A 330 10.44 -5.14 -19.26
N ARG A 331 9.78 -6.14 -18.68
CA ARG A 331 8.31 -6.22 -18.64
C ARG A 331 7.71 -5.04 -17.89
N ALA A 332 8.16 -4.77 -16.65
CA ALA A 332 7.65 -3.68 -15.84
C ALA A 332 7.79 -2.32 -16.55
N LEU A 333 8.99 -2.03 -17.09
CA LEU A 333 9.23 -0.81 -17.85
C LEU A 333 8.40 -0.73 -19.14
N ALA A 334 8.19 -1.87 -19.84
CA ALA A 334 7.35 -1.91 -21.03
C ALA A 334 5.88 -1.57 -20.71
N GLU A 335 5.33 -2.14 -19.63
CA GLU A 335 3.98 -1.85 -19.16
C GLU A 335 3.83 -0.37 -18.82
N ASP A 336 4.81 0.22 -18.12
CA ASP A 336 4.83 1.65 -17.80
C ASP A 336 4.89 2.53 -19.06
N TYR A 337 5.80 2.24 -19.99
CA TYR A 337 5.91 3.02 -21.25
C TYR A 337 4.66 2.92 -22.11
N LEU A 338 4.04 1.75 -22.18
CA LEU A 338 2.82 1.54 -22.95
C LEU A 338 1.62 2.28 -22.35
N CYS A 339 1.54 2.38 -21.01
CA CYS A 339 0.43 3.02 -20.31
C CYS A 339 0.63 4.53 -20.13
N ALA A 340 1.84 4.97 -19.80
CA ALA A 340 2.12 6.35 -19.40
C ALA A 340 2.66 7.23 -20.54
N THR A 341 3.07 6.66 -21.69
CA THR A 341 3.71 7.43 -22.77
C THR A 341 3.07 7.17 -24.14
N ARG A 342 3.36 8.08 -25.09
CA ARG A 342 3.01 7.92 -26.51
C ARG A 342 4.16 7.38 -27.36
N MET A 343 5.20 6.81 -26.76
CA MET A 343 6.34 6.25 -27.49
C MET A 343 5.87 5.19 -28.50
N SER A 344 6.50 5.15 -29.65
CA SER A 344 6.26 4.08 -30.64
C SER A 344 6.72 2.71 -30.08
N ILE A 345 6.26 1.62 -30.67
CA ILE A 345 6.68 0.28 -30.27
C ILE A 345 8.18 0.10 -30.55
N GLU A 346 8.67 0.72 -31.61
CA GLU A 346 10.08 0.78 -32.00
C GLU A 346 10.93 1.52 -30.96
N ASP A 347 10.46 2.68 -30.49
CA ASP A 347 11.15 3.45 -29.44
C ASP A 347 11.18 2.70 -28.11
N ILE A 348 10.06 2.06 -27.72
CA ILE A 348 10.02 1.22 -26.52
C ILE A 348 10.98 0.05 -26.62
N ALA A 349 11.03 -0.65 -27.77
CA ALA A 349 11.97 -1.73 -28.00
C ALA A 349 13.43 -1.26 -27.82
N SER A 350 13.77 -0.10 -28.41
CA SER A 350 15.08 0.53 -28.26
C SER A 350 15.38 0.93 -26.82
N ALA A 351 14.43 1.58 -26.16
CA ALA A 351 14.55 1.99 -24.74
C ALA A 351 14.71 0.81 -23.78
N LEU A 352 14.26 -0.37 -24.17
CA LEU A 352 14.41 -1.61 -23.39
C LEU A 352 15.59 -2.47 -23.83
N ALA A 353 16.46 -1.92 -24.70
CA ALA A 353 17.63 -2.61 -25.26
C ALA A 353 17.28 -3.94 -25.94
N PHE A 354 16.22 -3.96 -26.75
CA PHE A 354 15.96 -5.02 -27.72
C PHE A 354 16.63 -4.66 -29.05
N SER A 355 17.07 -5.68 -29.78
CA SER A 355 17.67 -5.51 -31.12
C SER A 355 16.69 -4.92 -32.15
N ASP A 356 15.40 -5.22 -31.98
CA ASP A 356 14.35 -4.81 -32.89
C ASP A 356 12.96 -4.92 -32.24
N ALA A 357 11.97 -4.26 -32.84
CA ALA A 357 10.57 -4.26 -32.36
C ALA A 357 9.91 -5.64 -32.43
N ARG A 358 10.33 -6.53 -33.33
CA ARG A 358 9.78 -7.88 -33.44
C ARG A 358 10.18 -8.72 -32.23
N SER A 359 11.45 -8.68 -31.86
CA SER A 359 11.98 -9.35 -30.66
C SER A 359 11.26 -8.86 -29.39
N PHE A 360 11.02 -7.56 -29.27
CA PHE A 360 10.25 -6.98 -28.17
C PHE A 360 8.80 -7.51 -28.18
N ARG A 361 8.09 -7.47 -29.32
CA ARG A 361 6.70 -7.95 -29.40
C ARG A 361 6.59 -9.42 -28.97
N HIS A 362 7.48 -10.29 -29.43
CA HIS A 362 7.52 -11.69 -29.01
C HIS A 362 7.74 -11.86 -27.50
N ALA A 363 8.69 -11.12 -26.93
CA ALA A 363 8.95 -11.14 -25.50
C ALA A 363 7.75 -10.65 -24.71
N PHE A 364 7.12 -9.56 -25.12
CA PHE A 364 5.99 -8.96 -24.43
C PHE A 364 4.75 -9.87 -24.44
N VAL A 365 4.45 -10.50 -25.58
CA VAL A 365 3.36 -11.50 -25.67
C VAL A 365 3.63 -12.68 -24.74
N ARG A 366 4.87 -13.17 -24.68
CA ARG A 366 5.25 -14.25 -23.76
C ARG A 366 5.06 -13.86 -22.28
N TRP A 367 5.31 -12.58 -21.92
CA TRP A 367 5.18 -12.10 -20.54
C TRP A 367 3.74 -11.82 -20.12
N THR A 368 2.91 -11.29 -21.04
CA THR A 368 1.59 -10.73 -20.70
C THR A 368 0.44 -11.45 -21.36
N GLY A 369 0.71 -12.36 -22.31
CA GLY A 369 -0.31 -13.03 -23.13
C GLY A 369 -0.99 -12.11 -24.17
N ARG A 370 -0.58 -10.84 -24.30
CA ARG A 370 -1.23 -9.84 -25.17
C ARG A 370 -0.20 -9.08 -26.01
N ALA A 371 -0.63 -8.63 -27.21
CA ALA A 371 0.24 -7.78 -28.02
C ALA A 371 0.40 -6.38 -27.37
N PRO A 372 1.57 -5.72 -27.51
CA PRO A 372 1.81 -4.38 -26.93
C PRO A 372 0.78 -3.33 -27.36
N THR A 373 0.34 -3.37 -28.62
CA THR A 373 -0.70 -2.47 -29.17
C THR A 373 -2.06 -2.68 -28.51
N ASP A 374 -2.42 -3.91 -28.21
CA ASP A 374 -3.68 -4.25 -27.56
C ASP A 374 -3.64 -3.95 -26.06
N TYR A 375 -2.47 -4.12 -25.44
CA TYR A 375 -2.23 -3.73 -24.06
C TYR A 375 -2.40 -2.23 -23.89
N ARG A 376 -1.77 -1.40 -24.75
CA ARG A 376 -1.92 0.07 -24.79
C ARG A 376 -3.37 0.50 -24.99
N ARG A 377 -4.07 -0.13 -25.93
CA ARG A 377 -5.48 0.19 -26.23
C ARG A 377 -6.38 -0.13 -25.04
N GLY A 378 -6.14 -1.23 -24.37
CA GLY A 378 -6.88 -1.62 -23.17
C GLY A 378 -6.60 -0.70 -21.98
N ALA A 379 -5.38 -0.16 -21.85
CA ALA A 379 -5.03 0.86 -20.84
C ALA A 379 -5.68 2.21 -21.16
N ALA A 380 -5.69 2.64 -22.41
CA ALA A 380 -6.34 3.87 -22.86
C ALA A 380 -7.87 3.83 -22.70
N SER A 381 -8.48 2.65 -22.85
CA SER A 381 -9.93 2.45 -22.62
C SER A 381 -10.32 2.48 -21.14
N ARG A 382 -9.33 2.40 -20.21
CA ARG A 382 -9.53 2.53 -18.77
C ARG A 382 -9.25 3.94 -18.24
N ALA A 383 -8.67 4.84 -19.04
CA ALA A 383 -8.44 6.24 -18.71
C ALA A 383 -9.37 7.12 -19.56
N PRO A 384 -10.29 7.89 -18.99
CA PRO A 384 -10.98 8.93 -19.74
C PRO A 384 -9.97 10.01 -20.13
N LEU A 385 -9.86 10.29 -21.45
CA LEU A 385 -9.03 11.37 -21.99
C LEU A 385 -9.53 12.72 -21.45
N PRO A 386 -8.65 13.63 -20.97
CA PRO A 386 -9.01 15.02 -20.81
C PRO A 386 -9.18 15.62 -22.20
N GLN A 387 -10.41 16.01 -22.54
CA GLN A 387 -10.66 16.89 -23.68
C GLN A 387 -10.05 18.26 -23.38
N LEU A 388 -8.97 18.59 -24.07
CA LEU A 388 -8.50 19.95 -24.20
C LEU A 388 -9.57 20.73 -24.99
N ALA A 389 -10.46 21.42 -24.28
CA ALA A 389 -11.34 22.41 -24.86
C ALA A 389 -10.47 23.55 -25.39
N GLY A 390 -10.53 23.75 -26.70
CA GLY A 390 -9.83 24.80 -27.41
C GLY A 390 -10.20 26.17 -26.90
N ALA A 391 -9.19 26.97 -26.60
CA ALA A 391 -9.31 28.41 -26.47
C ALA A 391 -9.52 28.97 -27.89
N ALA A 392 -10.77 29.22 -28.24
CA ALA A 392 -11.09 30.07 -29.38
C ALA A 392 -10.99 31.50 -28.92
N ALA A 393 -10.10 32.26 -29.57
CA ALA A 393 -10.02 33.71 -29.56
C ALA A 393 -11.38 34.32 -29.95
N ASN A 394 -11.80 35.39 -29.28
CA ASN A 394 -12.24 36.58 -30.01
C ASN A 394 -12.41 37.79 -29.07
N ARG A 395 -11.69 38.84 -29.47
CA ARG A 395 -11.95 40.30 -29.40
C ARG A 395 -12.20 40.95 -28.05
#